data_668c5859de7e49a22b152ca6225f4fdf
#
_entry.id   668c5859de7e49a22b152ca6225f4fdf
#
_cell.length_a   1.000
_cell.length_b   1.000
_cell.length_c   1.000
_cell.angle_alpha   90.00
_cell.angle_beta   90.00
_cell.angle_gamma   90.00
#
_symmetry.space_group_name_H-M   'P 1'
#
loop_
_entity.id
_entity.type
_entity.pdbx_description
1 polymer ?
#
loop_
_entity_poly.entity_id
_entity_poly.type
_entity_poly.pdbx_seq_one_letter_code
_entity_poly.pdbx_strand_id
1 'polypeptide(L)'
;MFGVNAKPGLYVETTIPSYLAARPSRDPLIAGQQAATIAWWRLRRKFFELCTSQFVLNEAALGEARIAAKRLQILRPIERLHVTPEVDDFARRVLTTRLLPAKAAVDAFHIATATVHGVHFLLTWNCAHINNGEIIPGIERLATAEGYALPVICTPLELMGISEP
;
A
#
# COMPACT_ATOMS: atom_id res chain seq x y z
N MET A 1 -9.81 -1.33 -14.43
CA MET A 1 -8.86 -1.89 -15.40
C MET A 1 -8.00 -0.76 -15.94
N PHE A 2 -6.70 -0.83 -15.74
CA PHE A 2 -5.77 0.21 -16.17
C PHE A 2 -5.38 -0.05 -17.64
N GLY A 3 -5.71 0.87 -18.55
CA GLY A 3 -5.52 0.67 -19.99
C GLY A 3 -4.06 0.85 -20.44
N VAL A 4 -3.71 0.34 -21.63
CA VAL A 4 -2.34 0.26 -22.21
C VAL A 4 -1.64 1.64 -22.38
N ASN A 5 -2.39 2.75 -22.33
CA ASN A 5 -1.89 4.14 -22.37
C ASN A 5 -2.21 4.94 -21.10
N ALA A 6 -2.76 4.29 -20.06
CA ALA A 6 -3.06 4.91 -18.79
C ALA A 6 -1.84 4.87 -17.86
N LYS A 7 -1.78 5.79 -16.89
CA LYS A 7 -0.78 5.74 -15.83
C LYS A 7 -0.92 4.42 -15.07
N PRO A 8 0.18 3.83 -14.59
CA PRO A 8 0.09 2.62 -13.77
C PRO A 8 -0.67 2.89 -12.47
N GLY A 9 -1.56 1.97 -12.10
CA GLY A 9 -2.29 2.02 -10.84
C GLY A 9 -1.37 1.78 -9.65
N LEU A 10 -1.55 2.55 -8.59
CA LEU A 10 -0.77 2.45 -7.37
C LEU A 10 -1.67 2.50 -6.14
N TYR A 11 -1.65 1.42 -5.36
CA TYR A 11 -2.36 1.33 -4.09
C TYR A 11 -1.55 2.00 -2.98
N VAL A 12 -2.16 3.00 -2.35
CA VAL A 12 -1.57 3.77 -1.23
C VAL A 12 -2.00 3.13 0.09
N GLU A 13 -1.06 2.45 0.75
CA GLU A 13 -1.27 1.81 2.06
C GLU A 13 -1.13 2.85 3.19
N THR A 14 -1.65 2.54 4.37
CA THR A 14 -1.84 3.45 5.52
C THR A 14 -0.54 4.09 6.03
N THR A 15 0.60 3.44 5.87
CA THR A 15 1.90 4.00 6.30
C THR A 15 2.27 5.26 5.52
N ILE A 16 1.82 5.38 4.26
CA ILE A 16 2.11 6.53 3.41
C ILE A 16 1.43 7.81 3.94
N PRO A 17 0.09 7.89 4.08
CA PRO A 17 -0.55 9.08 4.66
C PRO A 17 -0.12 9.29 6.12
N SER A 18 0.24 8.24 6.85
CA SER A 18 0.74 8.35 8.22
C SER A 18 2.06 9.13 8.27
N TYR A 19 3.02 8.84 7.40
CA TYR A 19 4.29 9.56 7.35
C TYR A 19 4.14 10.98 6.81
N LEU A 20 3.23 11.20 5.86
CA LEU A 20 2.92 12.55 5.35
C LEU A 20 2.27 13.46 6.40
N ALA A 21 1.45 12.90 7.29
CA ALA A 21 0.72 13.65 8.31
C ALA A 21 1.49 13.81 9.62
N ALA A 22 2.48 12.97 9.88
CA ALA A 22 3.21 12.91 11.13
C ALA A 22 4.07 14.16 11.37
N ARG A 23 4.33 14.43 12.65
CA ARG A 23 5.37 15.38 13.05
C ARG A 23 6.76 14.80 12.69
N PRO A 24 7.76 15.63 12.42
CA PRO A 24 9.13 15.14 12.19
C PRO A 24 9.61 14.24 13.33
N SER A 25 10.09 13.05 12.98
CA SER A 25 10.62 12.09 13.96
C SER A 25 12.01 12.51 14.41
N ARG A 26 12.33 12.19 15.69
CA ARG A 26 13.70 12.29 16.22
C ARG A 26 14.52 11.03 15.95
N ASP A 27 13.88 9.93 15.61
CA ASP A 27 14.55 8.71 15.16
C ASP A 27 15.07 8.92 13.72
N PRO A 28 16.37 8.77 13.46
CA PRO A 28 16.95 9.03 12.13
C PRO A 28 16.36 8.12 11.04
N LEU A 29 16.05 6.85 11.36
CA LEU A 29 15.48 5.91 10.40
C LEU A 29 14.08 6.37 10.00
N ILE A 30 13.23 6.66 10.97
CA ILE A 30 11.85 7.15 10.71
C ILE A 30 11.89 8.51 10.00
N ALA A 31 12.79 9.41 10.40
CA ALA A 31 12.95 10.70 9.72
C ALA A 31 13.35 10.53 8.25
N GLY A 32 14.24 9.58 7.94
CA GLY A 32 14.62 9.25 6.57
C GLY A 32 13.44 8.71 5.75
N GLN A 33 12.64 7.82 6.32
CA GLN A 33 11.42 7.30 5.68
C GLN A 33 10.38 8.40 5.46
N GLN A 34 10.20 9.31 6.41
CA GLN A 34 9.31 10.49 6.25
C GLN A 34 9.81 11.38 5.11
N ALA A 35 11.10 11.70 5.06
CA ALA A 35 11.69 12.53 4.02
C ALA A 35 11.50 11.89 2.63
N ALA A 36 11.77 10.60 2.50
CA ALA A 36 11.57 9.84 1.25
C ALA A 36 10.09 9.85 0.82
N THR A 37 9.16 9.67 1.75
CA THR A 37 7.72 9.70 1.47
C THR A 37 7.27 11.08 0.98
N ILE A 38 7.73 12.15 1.62
CA ILE A 38 7.42 13.53 1.21
C ILE A 38 8.00 13.83 -0.18
N ALA A 39 9.25 13.43 -0.44
CA ALA A 39 9.89 13.61 -1.73
C ALA A 39 9.14 12.87 -2.84
N TRP A 40 8.82 11.59 -2.63
CA TRP A 40 8.04 10.80 -3.58
C TRP A 40 6.67 11.43 -3.82
N TRP A 41 5.94 11.82 -2.78
CA TRP A 41 4.62 12.43 -2.89
C TRP A 41 4.62 13.70 -3.73
N ARG A 42 5.64 14.53 -3.58
CA ARG A 42 5.78 15.80 -4.32
C ARG A 42 6.20 15.58 -5.77
N LEU A 43 7.14 14.67 -6.02
CA LEU A 43 7.81 14.53 -7.31
C LEU A 43 7.20 13.45 -8.21
N ARG A 44 6.72 12.35 -7.61
CA ARG A 44 6.41 11.13 -8.34
C ARG A 44 4.93 10.78 -8.43
N ARG A 45 4.09 11.12 -7.43
CA ARG A 45 2.67 10.69 -7.40
C ARG A 45 1.90 11.00 -8.69
N LYS A 46 2.23 12.08 -9.40
CA LYS A 46 1.56 12.52 -10.63
C LYS A 46 1.70 11.56 -11.80
N PHE A 47 2.63 10.62 -11.74
CA PHE A 47 2.87 9.61 -12.76
C PHE A 47 2.04 8.33 -12.55
N PHE A 48 1.26 8.26 -11.48
CA PHE A 48 0.46 7.09 -11.12
C PHE A 48 -1.02 7.47 -10.99
N GLU A 49 -1.89 6.49 -11.22
CA GLU A 49 -3.28 6.53 -10.80
C GLU A 49 -3.37 5.97 -9.38
N LEU A 50 -3.57 6.88 -8.41
CA LEU A 50 -3.60 6.50 -7.01
C LEU A 50 -4.95 5.87 -6.67
N CYS A 51 -4.92 4.77 -5.94
CA CYS A 51 -6.08 4.15 -5.34
C CYS A 51 -5.81 3.75 -3.88
N THR A 52 -6.85 3.52 -3.12
CA THR A 52 -6.83 3.10 -1.72
C THR A 52 -8.04 2.22 -1.40
N SER A 53 -8.27 1.88 -0.14
CA SER A 53 -9.44 1.09 0.25
C SER A 53 -10.07 1.58 1.55
N GLN A 54 -11.24 1.00 1.89
CA GLN A 54 -11.90 1.27 3.17
C GLN A 54 -11.03 0.86 4.36
N PHE A 55 -10.19 -0.17 4.22
CA PHE A 55 -9.26 -0.59 5.29
C PHE A 55 -8.27 0.51 5.61
N VAL A 56 -7.68 1.16 4.61
CA VAL A 56 -6.77 2.30 4.80
C VAL A 56 -7.50 3.47 5.48
N LEU A 57 -8.73 3.77 5.07
CA LEU A 57 -9.50 4.85 5.69
C LEU A 57 -9.82 4.56 7.17
N ASN A 58 -10.17 3.31 7.49
CA ASN A 58 -10.45 2.90 8.86
C ASN A 58 -9.20 3.04 9.75
N GLU A 59 -8.05 2.58 9.28
CA GLU A 59 -6.78 2.73 10.01
C GLU A 59 -6.35 4.20 10.12
N ALA A 60 -6.50 4.97 9.03
CA ALA A 60 -6.15 6.39 9.01
C ALA A 60 -6.99 7.24 9.98
N ALA A 61 -8.19 6.78 10.32
CA ALA A 61 -9.08 7.43 11.28
C ALA A 61 -8.68 7.19 12.75
N LEU A 62 -7.78 6.25 13.03
CA LEU A 62 -7.38 5.91 14.41
C LEU A 62 -6.35 6.91 14.98
N GLY A 63 -6.28 6.96 16.32
CA GLY A 63 -5.27 7.72 17.05
C GLY A 63 -5.66 9.19 17.28
N GLU A 64 -4.66 10.08 17.35
CA GLU A 64 -4.88 11.52 17.64
C GLU A 64 -5.76 12.16 16.56
N ALA A 65 -6.87 12.77 16.96
CA ALA A 65 -7.90 13.32 16.06
C ALA A 65 -7.34 14.29 15.00
N ARG A 66 -6.39 15.16 15.38
CA ARG A 66 -5.78 16.14 14.47
C ARG A 66 -4.93 15.45 13.39
N ILE A 67 -4.20 14.39 13.75
CA ILE A 67 -3.35 13.62 12.82
C ILE A 67 -4.24 12.73 11.95
N ALA A 68 -5.27 12.11 12.52
CA ALA A 68 -6.26 11.34 11.77
C ALA A 68 -6.95 12.20 10.70
N ALA A 69 -7.39 13.41 11.06
CA ALA A 69 -7.99 14.36 10.11
C ALA A 69 -7.04 14.70 8.95
N LYS A 70 -5.74 14.90 9.20
CA LYS A 70 -4.74 15.15 8.14
C LYS A 70 -4.59 13.95 7.21
N ARG A 71 -4.51 12.72 7.75
CA ARG A 71 -4.43 11.50 6.94
C ARG A 71 -5.65 11.35 6.04
N LEU A 72 -6.85 11.52 6.59
CA LEU A 72 -8.09 11.46 5.84
C LEU A 72 -8.19 12.55 4.76
N GLN A 73 -7.68 13.75 5.04
CA GLN A 73 -7.61 14.82 4.05
C GLN A 73 -6.70 14.46 2.87
N ILE A 74 -5.56 13.82 3.13
CA ILE A 74 -4.64 13.32 2.08
C ILE A 74 -5.33 12.26 1.22
N LEU A 75 -6.08 11.35 1.84
CA LEU A 75 -6.76 10.23 1.17
C LEU A 75 -8.04 10.64 0.43
N ARG A 76 -8.66 11.76 0.80
CA ARG A 76 -9.95 12.20 0.26
C ARG A 76 -10.05 12.24 -1.28
N PRO A 77 -9.03 12.74 -2.03
CA PRO A 77 -9.08 12.78 -3.49
C PRO A 77 -8.71 11.47 -4.17
N ILE A 78 -8.32 10.43 -3.41
CA ILE A 78 -7.83 9.15 -3.94
C ILE A 78 -9.01 8.21 -4.17
N GLU A 79 -9.06 7.57 -5.33
CA GLU A 79 -10.09 6.59 -5.67
C GLU A 79 -10.08 5.43 -4.66
N ARG A 80 -11.27 5.06 -4.21
CA ARG A 80 -11.45 3.97 -3.26
C ARG A 80 -11.91 2.70 -3.97
N LEU A 81 -11.07 1.68 -3.95
CA LEU A 81 -11.39 0.35 -4.44
C LEU A 81 -12.40 -0.35 -3.50
N HIS A 82 -13.34 -1.06 -4.08
CA HIS A 82 -14.34 -1.80 -3.34
C HIS A 82 -13.78 -3.12 -2.79
N VAL A 83 -14.26 -3.51 -1.62
CA VAL A 83 -13.99 -4.85 -1.08
C VAL A 83 -15.05 -5.78 -1.67
N THR A 84 -14.66 -6.53 -2.69
CA THR A 84 -15.51 -7.51 -3.35
C THR A 84 -15.43 -8.88 -2.66
N PRO A 85 -16.36 -9.82 -2.93
CA PRO A 85 -16.25 -11.19 -2.43
C PRO A 85 -14.91 -11.86 -2.79
N GLU A 86 -14.36 -11.59 -3.97
CA GLU A 86 -13.08 -12.14 -4.43
C GLU A 86 -11.92 -11.59 -3.59
N VAL A 87 -11.97 -10.31 -3.18
CA VAL A 87 -11.00 -9.71 -2.25
C VAL A 87 -11.05 -10.40 -0.89
N ASP A 88 -12.25 -10.63 -0.36
CA ASP A 88 -12.45 -11.32 0.92
C ASP A 88 -11.92 -12.76 0.84
N ASP A 89 -12.25 -13.49 -0.22
CA ASP A 89 -11.81 -14.86 -0.43
C ASP A 89 -10.28 -14.95 -0.55
N PHE A 90 -9.66 -14.08 -1.34
CA PHE A 90 -8.21 -14.09 -1.49
C PHE A 90 -7.48 -13.72 -0.19
N ALA A 91 -7.98 -12.70 0.55
CA ALA A 91 -7.43 -12.34 1.86
C ALA A 91 -7.49 -13.51 2.85
N ARG A 92 -8.62 -14.24 2.92
CA ARG A 92 -8.77 -15.42 3.77
C ARG A 92 -7.78 -16.52 3.38
N ARG A 93 -7.56 -16.75 2.08
CA ARG A 93 -6.57 -17.74 1.60
C ARG A 93 -5.16 -17.34 1.98
N VAL A 94 -4.78 -16.07 1.84
CA VAL A 94 -3.49 -15.57 2.33
C VAL A 94 -3.30 -15.88 3.81
N LEU A 95 -4.33 -15.66 4.63
CA LEU A 95 -4.28 -15.96 6.07
C LEU A 95 -4.19 -17.45 6.38
N THR A 96 -4.84 -18.33 5.59
CA THR A 96 -4.76 -19.78 5.78
C THR A 96 -3.39 -20.35 5.48
N THR A 97 -2.55 -19.69 4.67
CA THR A 97 -1.17 -20.11 4.40
C THR A 97 -0.26 -19.97 5.63
N ARG A 98 -0.69 -19.19 6.63
CA ARG A 98 0.10 -18.82 7.81
C ARG A 98 1.41 -18.04 7.49
N LEU A 99 1.54 -17.53 6.27
CA LEU A 99 2.61 -16.59 5.90
C LEU A 99 2.50 -15.27 6.68
N LEU A 100 1.27 -14.86 6.98
CA LEU A 100 0.99 -13.73 7.83
C LEU A 100 0.45 -14.21 9.19
N PRO A 101 0.87 -13.58 10.32
CA PRO A 101 0.28 -13.88 11.61
C PRO A 101 -1.19 -13.41 11.66
N ALA A 102 -2.02 -14.08 12.47
CA ALA A 102 -3.46 -13.74 12.57
C ALA A 102 -3.72 -12.26 12.91
N LYS A 103 -2.83 -11.63 13.68
CA LYS A 103 -2.89 -10.19 14.01
C LYS A 103 -2.69 -9.26 12.81
N ALA A 104 -2.14 -9.77 11.72
CA ALA A 104 -1.90 -9.03 10.47
C ALA A 104 -3.02 -9.26 9.43
N ALA A 105 -4.24 -9.53 9.89
CA ALA A 105 -5.38 -9.77 9.00
C ALA A 105 -5.65 -8.57 8.06
N VAL A 106 -5.53 -7.34 8.54
CA VAL A 106 -5.73 -6.14 7.73
C VAL A 106 -4.66 -6.05 6.63
N ASP A 107 -3.41 -6.44 6.92
CA ASP A 107 -2.33 -6.48 5.93
C ASP A 107 -2.66 -7.44 4.77
N ALA A 108 -3.28 -8.59 5.06
CA ALA A 108 -3.77 -9.50 4.04
C ALA A 108 -4.85 -8.85 3.15
N PHE A 109 -5.71 -8.03 3.71
CA PHE A 109 -6.73 -7.30 2.94
C PHE A 109 -6.14 -6.19 2.07
N HIS A 110 -5.07 -5.51 2.50
CA HIS A 110 -4.35 -4.56 1.63
C HIS A 110 -3.76 -5.27 0.41
N ILE A 111 -3.06 -6.38 0.63
CA ILE A 111 -2.49 -7.19 -0.44
C ILE A 111 -3.59 -7.72 -1.36
N ALA A 112 -4.65 -8.29 -0.80
CA ALA A 112 -5.76 -8.85 -1.57
C ALA A 112 -6.46 -7.81 -2.43
N THR A 113 -6.74 -6.63 -1.87
CA THR A 113 -7.41 -5.55 -2.60
C THR A 113 -6.57 -5.12 -3.81
N ALA A 114 -5.28 -4.87 -3.62
CA ALA A 114 -4.39 -4.48 -4.71
C ALA A 114 -4.25 -5.59 -5.77
N THR A 115 -4.18 -6.85 -5.35
CA THR A 115 -4.00 -8.02 -6.22
C THR A 115 -5.26 -8.27 -7.08
N VAL A 116 -6.42 -8.38 -6.47
CA VAL A 116 -7.68 -8.72 -7.16
C VAL A 116 -8.11 -7.61 -8.13
N HIS A 117 -7.86 -6.35 -7.78
CA HIS A 117 -8.13 -5.22 -8.67
C HIS A 117 -7.06 -5.00 -9.76
N GLY A 118 -6.01 -5.84 -9.81
CA GLY A 118 -4.97 -5.76 -10.83
C GLY A 118 -4.15 -4.47 -10.76
N VAL A 119 -3.92 -3.95 -9.56
CA VAL A 119 -3.11 -2.74 -9.35
C VAL A 119 -1.64 -3.07 -9.63
N HIS A 120 -0.90 -2.18 -10.27
CA HIS A 120 0.49 -2.42 -10.66
C HIS A 120 1.46 -2.35 -9.47
N PHE A 121 1.23 -1.40 -8.55
CA PHE A 121 2.11 -1.15 -7.41
C PHE A 121 1.33 -1.08 -6.10
N LEU A 122 1.89 -1.63 -5.03
CA LEU A 122 1.44 -1.42 -3.66
C LEU A 122 2.55 -0.69 -2.90
N LEU A 123 2.29 0.57 -2.54
CA LEU A 123 3.25 1.44 -1.88
C LEU A 123 3.07 1.40 -0.37
N THR A 124 4.10 0.98 0.35
CA THR A 124 4.04 0.76 1.80
C THR A 124 5.42 0.87 2.46
N TRP A 125 5.44 1.20 3.75
CA TRP A 125 6.59 1.03 4.65
C TRP A 125 6.43 -0.15 5.62
N ASN A 126 5.34 -0.93 5.49
CA ASN A 126 5.14 -2.13 6.31
C ASN A 126 6.05 -3.27 5.81
N CYS A 127 7.33 -3.22 6.19
CA CYS A 127 8.31 -4.25 5.83
C CYS A 127 8.23 -5.49 6.74
N ALA A 128 7.44 -5.44 7.80
CA ALA A 128 7.24 -6.61 8.67
C ALA A 128 6.31 -7.65 8.03
N HIS A 129 5.25 -7.22 7.34
CA HIS A 129 4.22 -8.11 6.84
C HIS A 129 3.94 -7.94 5.34
N ILE A 130 3.85 -6.71 4.83
CA ILE A 130 3.44 -6.47 3.44
C ILE A 130 4.64 -6.52 2.50
N ASN A 131 5.64 -5.64 2.71
CA ASN A 131 6.87 -5.61 1.92
C ASN A 131 7.97 -6.45 2.59
N ASN A 132 7.70 -7.73 2.78
CA ASN A 132 8.62 -8.65 3.43
C ASN A 132 9.11 -9.71 2.42
N GLY A 133 10.42 -9.70 2.15
CA GLY A 133 11.04 -10.59 1.17
C GLY A 133 10.88 -12.09 1.44
N GLU A 134 10.63 -12.50 2.69
CA GLU A 134 10.36 -13.90 3.05
C GLU A 134 8.90 -14.28 2.82
N ILE A 135 7.98 -13.32 2.88
CA ILE A 135 6.53 -13.53 2.76
C ILE A 135 6.08 -13.42 1.30
N ILE A 136 6.56 -12.41 0.58
CA ILE A 136 6.13 -12.08 -0.80
C ILE A 136 6.16 -13.30 -1.73
N PRO A 137 7.22 -14.12 -1.81
CA PRO A 137 7.25 -15.26 -2.75
C PRO A 137 6.17 -16.30 -2.49
N GLY A 138 5.75 -16.47 -1.24
CA GLY A 138 4.65 -17.36 -0.88
C GLY A 138 3.29 -16.82 -1.35
N ILE A 139 3.05 -15.54 -1.17
CA ILE A 139 1.81 -14.87 -1.61
C ILE A 139 1.76 -14.81 -3.14
N GLU A 140 2.89 -14.57 -3.80
CA GLU A 140 2.98 -14.54 -5.27
C GLU A 140 2.59 -15.89 -5.89
N ARG A 141 3.09 -17.00 -5.32
CA ARG A 141 2.70 -18.36 -5.76
C ARG A 141 1.19 -18.59 -5.59
N LEU A 142 0.61 -18.14 -4.46
CA LEU A 142 -0.83 -18.24 -4.24
C LEU A 142 -1.61 -17.41 -5.27
N ALA A 143 -1.23 -16.16 -5.48
CA ALA A 143 -1.87 -15.28 -6.45
C ALA A 143 -1.84 -15.88 -7.86
N THR A 144 -0.68 -16.37 -8.29
CA THR A 144 -0.50 -17.01 -9.60
C THR A 144 -1.39 -18.26 -9.74
N ALA A 145 -1.46 -19.09 -8.70
CA ALA A 145 -2.30 -20.29 -8.72
C ALA A 145 -3.80 -19.97 -8.86
N GLU A 146 -4.23 -18.78 -8.42
CA GLU A 146 -5.61 -18.30 -8.54
C GLU A 146 -5.84 -17.40 -9.76
N GLY A 147 -4.85 -17.25 -10.63
CA GLY A 147 -4.96 -16.46 -11.85
C GLY A 147 -4.79 -14.96 -11.68
N TYR A 148 -4.26 -14.53 -10.53
CA TYR A 148 -3.93 -13.13 -10.27
C TYR A 148 -2.44 -12.84 -10.47
N ALA A 149 -2.14 -11.58 -10.79
CA ALA A 149 -0.79 -11.04 -10.73
C ALA A 149 -0.63 -10.23 -9.42
N LEU A 150 0.37 -10.59 -8.60
CA LEU A 150 0.69 -9.80 -7.42
C LEU A 150 1.24 -8.43 -7.85
N PRO A 151 0.80 -7.31 -7.25
CA PRO A 151 1.42 -6.02 -7.52
C PRO A 151 2.90 -6.01 -7.11
N VAL A 152 3.69 -5.15 -7.73
CA VAL A 152 5.04 -4.85 -7.23
C VAL A 152 4.87 -4.13 -5.89
N ILE A 153 5.24 -4.81 -4.80
CA ILE A 153 5.19 -4.24 -3.44
C ILE A 153 6.51 -3.52 -3.20
N CYS A 154 6.46 -2.25 -2.87
CA CYS A 154 7.64 -1.40 -2.78
C CYS A 154 7.46 -0.23 -1.81
N THR A 155 8.58 0.36 -1.44
CA THR A 155 8.65 1.59 -0.66
C THR A 155 8.72 2.82 -1.58
N PRO A 156 8.47 4.04 -1.07
CA PRO A 156 8.72 5.27 -1.81
C PRO A 156 10.14 5.40 -2.36
N LEU A 157 11.15 4.84 -1.70
CA LEU A 157 12.54 4.86 -2.18
C LEU A 157 12.72 4.11 -3.50
N GLU A 158 12.07 2.96 -3.64
CA GLU A 158 12.17 2.10 -4.83
C GLU A 158 11.42 2.66 -6.04
N LEU A 159 10.47 3.60 -5.81
CA LEU A 159 9.70 4.27 -6.86
C LEU A 159 10.11 5.73 -7.12
N MET A 160 11.29 6.15 -6.70
CA MET A 160 11.79 7.52 -6.99
C MET A 160 12.04 7.76 -8.48
N GLY A 161 12.11 6.72 -9.29
CA GLY A 161 12.49 6.78 -10.69
C GLY A 161 14.01 6.73 -10.88
N ILE A 162 14.41 6.55 -12.12
CA ILE A 162 15.83 6.61 -12.49
C ILE A 162 16.22 8.09 -12.50
N SER A 163 17.17 8.49 -11.65
CA SER A 163 17.79 9.80 -11.76
C SER A 163 18.58 9.80 -13.06
N GLU A 164 18.23 10.65 -14.01
CA GLU A 164 19.12 10.92 -15.13
C GLU A 164 20.41 11.54 -14.56
N PRO A 165 21.60 11.10 -14.99
CA PRO A 165 22.86 11.63 -14.51
C PRO A 165 23.03 13.10 -14.86
#